data_f207375a8b8cce41c16b54e83cf83b49
#
_entry.id   f207375a8b8cce41c16b54e83cf83b49
#
_cell.length_a   1.000
_cell.length_b   1.000
_cell.length_c   1.000
_cell.angle_alpha   90.00
_cell.angle_beta   90.00
_cell.angle_gamma   90.00
#
_symmetry.space_group_name_H-M   'P 1'
#
loop_
_entity.id
_entity.type
_entity.pdbx_description
1 polymer ?
#
loop_
_entity_poly.entity_id
_entity_poly.type
_entity_poly.pdbx_seq_one_letter_code
_entity_poly.pdbx_strand_id
1 'polypeptide(L)'
;MKLLVLEQNELVSKIYKKIFEEKKYDADYARNDLECLEKFDKNYDYVVLENSNSGTLEQKIRKIKPDQKILSLSQYINYEGPSDLKETRELIEKPFAVLTMISRLE
;
A
#
# COMPACT_ATOMS: atom_id res chain seq x y z
N MET A 1 14.01 -2.17 5.38
CA MET A 1 12.58 -2.59 5.35
C MET A 1 12.18 -2.81 3.90
N LYS A 2 11.58 -3.94 3.60
CA LYS A 2 11.14 -4.28 2.26
C LYS A 2 9.63 -4.24 2.16
N LEU A 3 9.10 -3.47 1.21
CA LEU A 3 7.65 -3.20 1.06
C LEU A 3 7.16 -3.61 -0.32
N LEU A 4 5.94 -4.13 -0.38
CA LEU A 4 5.21 -4.30 -1.63
C LEU A 4 3.96 -3.42 -1.56
N VAL A 5 3.85 -2.47 -2.49
CA VAL A 5 2.77 -1.46 -2.47
C VAL A 5 1.87 -1.66 -3.68
N LEU A 6 0.59 -1.93 -3.43
CA LEU A 6 -0.43 -1.97 -4.48
C LEU A 6 -1.02 -0.56 -4.64
N GLU A 7 -0.74 0.08 -5.78
CA GLU A 7 -1.25 1.42 -6.08
C GLU A 7 -1.54 1.57 -7.56
N GLN A 8 -2.78 1.91 -7.90
CA GLN A 8 -3.24 2.07 -9.28
C GLN A 8 -2.91 3.45 -9.84
N ASN A 9 -2.82 4.47 -9.00
CA ASN A 9 -2.57 5.84 -9.42
C ASN A 9 -1.06 6.07 -9.58
N GLU A 10 -0.62 6.37 -10.81
CA GLU A 10 0.79 6.57 -11.10
C GLU A 10 1.41 7.76 -10.36
N LEU A 11 0.64 8.83 -10.16
CA LEU A 11 1.14 9.99 -9.42
C LEU A 11 1.39 9.67 -7.96
N VAL A 12 0.49 8.91 -7.34
CA VAL A 12 0.65 8.44 -5.96
C VAL A 12 1.85 7.51 -5.86
N SER A 13 2.02 6.61 -6.83
CA SER A 13 3.19 5.72 -6.87
C SER A 13 4.50 6.48 -6.94
N LYS A 14 4.56 7.57 -7.71
CA LYS A 14 5.75 8.42 -7.80
C LYS A 14 6.06 9.10 -6.48
N ILE A 15 5.03 9.53 -5.75
CA ILE A 15 5.19 10.14 -4.44
C ILE A 15 5.71 9.11 -3.43
N TYR A 16 5.15 7.90 -3.41
CA TYR A 16 5.65 6.81 -2.58
C TYR A 16 7.12 6.52 -2.87
N LYS A 17 7.49 6.42 -4.14
CA LYS A 17 8.86 6.16 -4.56
C LYS A 17 9.82 7.17 -3.93
N LYS A 18 9.49 8.45 -4.07
CA LYS A 18 10.34 9.52 -3.55
C LYS A 18 10.49 9.45 -2.03
N ILE A 19 9.39 9.23 -1.33
CA ILE A 19 9.38 9.16 0.13
C ILE A 19 10.17 7.95 0.62
N PHE A 20 9.95 6.79 0.02
CA PHE A 20 10.61 5.55 0.46
C PHE A 20 12.09 5.54 0.11
N GLU A 21 12.49 6.18 -0.99
CA GLU A 21 13.91 6.38 -1.31
C GLU A 21 14.60 7.24 -0.25
N GLU A 22 13.95 8.31 0.19
CA GLU A 22 14.48 9.16 1.27
C GLU A 22 14.62 8.40 2.59
N LYS A 23 13.70 7.49 2.88
CA LYS A 23 13.73 6.64 4.06
C LYS A 23 14.65 5.43 3.92
N LYS A 24 15.20 5.21 2.72
CA LYS A 24 16.03 4.05 2.39
C LYS A 24 15.29 2.72 2.55
N TYR A 25 14.00 2.72 2.27
CA TYR A 25 13.21 1.49 2.22
C TYR A 25 13.29 0.89 0.82
N ASP A 26 13.35 -0.43 0.76
CA ASP A 26 13.29 -1.18 -0.51
C ASP A 26 11.82 -1.46 -0.81
N ALA A 27 11.26 -0.76 -1.78
CA ALA A 27 9.84 -0.88 -2.10
C ALA A 27 9.62 -1.27 -3.56
N ASP A 28 8.75 -2.26 -3.75
CA ASP A 28 8.26 -2.67 -5.07
C ASP A 28 6.80 -2.23 -5.20
N TYR A 29 6.37 -1.98 -6.45
CA TYR A 29 5.05 -1.42 -6.73
C TYR A 29 4.28 -2.31 -7.69
N ALA A 30 3.00 -2.50 -7.41
CA ALA A 30 2.08 -3.23 -8.26
C ALA A 30 0.88 -2.35 -8.59
N ARG A 31 0.37 -2.45 -9.81
CA ARG A 31 -0.76 -1.64 -10.29
C ARG A 31 -2.11 -2.33 -10.10
N ASN A 32 -2.10 -3.66 -9.97
CA ASN A 32 -3.32 -4.45 -9.84
C ASN A 32 -3.03 -5.72 -9.03
N ASP A 33 -4.08 -6.44 -8.73
CA ASP A 33 -4.01 -7.65 -7.90
C ASP A 33 -3.10 -8.71 -8.52
N LEU A 34 -3.21 -8.94 -9.81
CA LEU A 34 -2.40 -9.95 -10.49
C LEU A 34 -0.91 -9.63 -10.40
N GLU A 35 -0.54 -8.40 -10.70
CA GLU A 35 0.85 -7.94 -10.61
C GLU A 35 1.36 -8.03 -9.17
N CYS A 36 0.50 -7.71 -8.20
CA CYS A 36 0.84 -7.81 -6.79
C CYS A 36 1.18 -9.25 -6.41
N LEU A 37 0.37 -10.21 -6.85
CA LEU A 37 0.62 -11.63 -6.58
C LEU A 37 1.88 -12.13 -7.29
N GLU A 38 2.13 -11.66 -8.50
CA GLU A 38 3.33 -12.04 -9.25
C GLU A 38 4.60 -11.55 -8.57
N LYS A 39 4.57 -10.36 -8.00
CA LYS A 39 5.73 -9.77 -7.33
C LYS A 39 5.87 -10.24 -5.88
N PHE A 40 4.80 -10.74 -5.28
CA PHE A 40 4.82 -11.14 -3.88
C PHE A 40 5.78 -12.30 -3.64
N ASP A 41 6.63 -12.15 -2.62
CA ASP A 41 7.43 -13.24 -2.08
C ASP A 41 7.40 -13.18 -0.55
N LYS A 42 8.02 -14.14 0.10
CA LYS A 42 8.00 -14.25 1.57
C LYS A 42 8.95 -13.29 2.28
N ASN A 43 9.66 -12.46 1.53
CA ASN A 43 10.69 -11.57 2.10
C ASN A 43 10.20 -10.14 2.37
N TYR A 44 8.94 -9.83 2.07
CA TYR A 44 8.39 -8.52 2.35
C TYR A 44 8.07 -8.36 3.83
N ASP A 45 8.49 -7.25 4.40
CA ASP A 45 8.13 -6.88 5.77
C ASP A 45 6.66 -6.47 5.85
N TYR A 46 6.21 -5.67 4.88
CA TYR A 46 4.81 -5.21 4.80
C TYR A 46 4.31 -5.23 3.36
N VAL A 47 3.03 -5.56 3.21
CA VAL A 47 2.30 -5.39 1.97
C VAL A 47 1.24 -4.31 2.19
N VAL A 48 1.25 -3.27 1.37
CA VAL A 48 0.32 -2.14 1.48
C VAL A 48 -0.80 -2.30 0.46
N LEU A 49 -2.02 -2.47 0.94
CA LEU A 49 -3.22 -2.62 0.11
C LEU A 49 -4.15 -1.43 0.29
N GLU A 50 -4.90 -1.11 -0.77
CA GLU A 50 -5.70 0.10 -0.81
C GLU A 50 -6.94 0.04 0.08
N ASN A 51 -7.72 -1.05 -0.01
CA ASN A 51 -8.99 -1.11 0.69
C ASN A 51 -9.41 -2.55 1.06
N SER A 52 -10.50 -2.63 1.82
CA SER A 52 -11.08 -3.90 2.27
C SER A 52 -11.64 -4.76 1.13
N ASN A 53 -11.89 -4.17 -0.06
CA ASN A 53 -12.30 -4.94 -1.23
C ASN A 53 -11.16 -5.80 -1.76
N SER A 54 -9.96 -5.57 -1.27
CA SER A 54 -8.79 -6.42 -1.49
C SER A 54 -8.82 -7.68 -0.63
N GLY A 55 -9.92 -8.00 0.06
CA GLY A 55 -10.03 -9.17 0.93
C GLY A 55 -9.63 -10.46 0.25
N THR A 56 -10.01 -10.64 -1.02
CA THR A 56 -9.63 -11.84 -1.78
C THR A 56 -8.12 -11.88 -2.02
N LEU A 57 -7.51 -10.74 -2.36
CA LEU A 57 -6.07 -10.64 -2.54
C LEU A 57 -5.33 -10.90 -1.22
N GLU A 58 -5.81 -10.31 -0.14
CA GLU A 58 -5.27 -10.54 1.19
C GLU A 58 -5.30 -12.03 1.56
N GLN A 59 -6.40 -12.71 1.29
CA GLN A 59 -6.53 -14.14 1.53
C GLN A 59 -5.51 -14.95 0.73
N LYS A 60 -5.31 -14.60 -0.53
CA LYS A 60 -4.33 -15.27 -1.39
C LYS A 60 -2.90 -15.07 -0.88
N ILE A 61 -2.57 -13.87 -0.44
CA ILE A 61 -1.27 -13.58 0.14
C ILE A 61 -1.06 -14.40 1.42
N ARG A 62 -2.06 -14.47 2.29
CA ARG A 62 -1.98 -15.20 3.54
C ARG A 62 -1.96 -16.72 3.37
N LYS A 63 -2.40 -17.24 2.23
CA LYS A 63 -2.20 -18.64 1.89
C LYS A 63 -0.73 -18.97 1.63
N ILE A 64 0.00 -18.01 1.09
CA ILE A 64 1.43 -18.16 0.80
C ILE A 64 2.24 -17.92 2.07
N LYS A 65 1.90 -16.86 2.83
CA LYS A 65 2.56 -16.49 4.09
C LYS A 65 1.50 -16.06 5.11
N PRO A 66 1.04 -16.97 5.99
CA PRO A 66 -0.04 -16.68 6.93
C PRO A 66 0.23 -15.53 7.89
N ASP A 67 1.48 -15.29 8.23
CA ASP A 67 1.88 -14.25 9.17
C ASP A 67 2.31 -12.95 8.48
N GLN A 68 2.04 -12.81 7.17
CA GLN A 68 2.38 -11.59 6.44
C GLN A 68 1.69 -10.37 7.04
N LYS A 69 2.46 -9.35 7.36
CA LYS A 69 1.93 -8.07 7.84
C LYS A 69 1.38 -7.28 6.67
N ILE A 70 0.12 -6.89 6.77
CA ILE A 70 -0.60 -6.18 5.72
C ILE A 70 -1.14 -4.88 6.30
N LEU A 71 -0.88 -3.77 5.57
CA LEU A 71 -1.39 -2.45 5.91
C LEU A 71 -2.54 -2.12 4.96
N SER A 72 -3.74 -1.92 5.51
CA SER A 72 -4.91 -1.56 4.72
C SER A 72 -5.20 -0.07 4.87
N LEU A 73 -5.10 0.67 3.79
CA LEU A 73 -5.28 2.13 3.80
C LEU A 73 -6.70 2.55 4.11
N SER A 74 -7.69 1.72 3.79
CA SER A 74 -9.11 2.05 4.05
C SER A 74 -9.42 2.24 5.54
N GLN A 75 -8.58 1.73 6.42
CA GLN A 75 -8.76 1.91 7.85
C GLN A 75 -8.29 3.30 8.33
N TYR A 76 -7.53 4.01 7.52
CA TYR A 76 -6.89 5.27 7.89
C TYR A 76 -7.34 6.45 7.05
N ILE A 77 -7.95 6.20 5.89
CA ILE A 77 -8.39 7.24 4.98
C ILE A 77 -9.90 7.17 4.83
N ASN A 78 -10.57 8.29 5.09
CA ASN A 78 -12.00 8.42 4.89
C ASN A 78 -12.25 8.99 3.50
N TYR A 79 -12.86 8.18 2.63
CA TYR A 79 -13.17 8.58 1.26
C TYR A 79 -14.53 9.26 1.13
N GLU A 80 -15.21 9.55 2.24
CA GLU A 80 -16.46 10.29 2.21
C GLU A 80 -16.21 11.75 1.84
N GLY A 81 -17.05 12.28 0.95
CA GLY A 81 -16.96 13.66 0.51
C GLY A 81 -17.17 13.79 -0.99
N PRO A 82 -17.04 15.02 -1.53
CA PRO A 82 -17.22 15.26 -2.98
C PRO A 82 -16.25 14.42 -3.80
N SER A 83 -16.79 13.74 -4.81
CA SER A 83 -15.99 12.84 -5.66
C SER A 83 -14.93 13.59 -6.48
N ASP A 84 -15.13 14.86 -6.74
CA ASP A 84 -14.19 15.70 -7.47
C ASP A 84 -12.91 16.00 -6.69
N LEU A 85 -12.93 15.84 -5.36
CA LEU A 85 -11.76 16.02 -4.51
C LEU A 85 -11.04 14.71 -4.20
N LYS A 86 -11.55 13.58 -4.65
CA LYS A 86 -11.02 12.26 -4.32
C LYS A 86 -9.57 12.11 -4.77
N GLU A 87 -9.26 12.49 -6.00
CA GLU A 87 -7.90 12.36 -6.54
C GLU A 87 -6.90 13.21 -5.76
N THR A 88 -7.28 14.44 -5.42
CA THR A 88 -6.42 15.32 -4.62
C THR A 88 -6.17 14.73 -3.23
N ARG A 89 -7.21 14.17 -2.61
CA ARG A 89 -7.07 13.49 -1.31
C ARG A 89 -6.13 12.31 -1.39
N GLU A 90 -6.22 11.50 -2.43
CA GLU A 90 -5.34 10.35 -2.61
C GLU A 90 -3.87 10.77 -2.71
N LEU A 91 -3.58 11.85 -3.43
CA LEU A 91 -2.22 12.34 -3.58
C LEU A 91 -1.60 12.81 -2.26
N ILE A 92 -2.41 13.31 -1.35
CA ILE A 92 -1.95 13.87 -0.08
C ILE A 92 -2.06 12.86 1.06
N GLU A 93 -3.22 12.22 1.18
CA GLU A 93 -3.55 11.38 2.35
C GLU A 93 -2.89 10.00 2.32
N LYS A 94 -2.81 9.36 1.15
CA LYS A 94 -2.23 8.01 1.06
C LYS A 94 -0.76 7.95 1.48
N PRO A 95 0.13 8.79 0.97
CA PRO A 95 1.52 8.77 1.42
C PRO A 95 1.66 9.06 2.91
N PHE A 96 0.89 10.03 3.41
CA PHE A 96 0.90 10.38 4.83
C PHE A 96 0.42 9.23 5.70
N ALA A 97 -0.66 8.55 5.28
CA ALA A 97 -1.21 7.42 6.01
C ALA A 97 -0.21 6.26 6.09
N VAL A 98 0.44 5.94 4.98
CA VAL A 98 1.45 4.87 4.96
C VAL A 98 2.62 5.20 5.89
N LEU A 99 3.13 6.42 5.85
CA LEU A 99 4.21 6.84 6.74
C LEU A 99 3.80 6.75 8.20
N THR A 100 2.58 7.17 8.53
CA THR A 100 2.06 7.12 9.90
C THR A 100 1.95 5.67 10.38
N MET A 101 1.43 4.77 9.54
CA MET A 101 1.30 3.36 9.88
C MET A 101 2.67 2.72 10.13
N ILE A 102 3.62 2.96 9.24
CA ILE A 102 4.96 2.40 9.36
C ILE A 102 5.66 2.92 10.62
N SER A 103 5.54 4.21 10.90
CA SER A 103 6.14 4.82 12.10
C SER A 103 5.63 4.20 13.39
N ARG A 104 4.35 3.83 13.44
CA ARG A 104 3.78 3.19 14.63
C ARG A 104 4.23 1.75 14.81
N LEU A 105 4.67 1.11 13.74
CA LEU A 105 5.07 -0.29 13.76
C LEU A 105 6.58 -0.48 13.96
N GLU A 106 7.33 0.56 13.70
CA GLU A 106 8.75 0.60 14.02
C GLU A 106 8.95 0.94 15.50
#